data_374c9f51af91c3998fef9172ce09b8b1
#
_entry.id   374c9f51af91c3998fef9172ce09b8b1
#
_cell.length_a   1.000
_cell.length_b   1.000
_cell.length_c   1.000
_cell.angle_alpha   90.00
_cell.angle_beta   90.00
_cell.angle_gamma   90.00
#
_symmetry.space_group_name_H-M   'P 1'
#
loop_
_entity.id
_entity.type
_entity.pdbx_description
1 polymer ?
#
loop_
_entity_poly.entity_id
_entity_poly.type
_entity_poly.pdbx_seq_one_letter_code
_entity_poly.pdbx_strand_id
1 'polypeptide(L)'
;MTNMPEAKLAREAEIRYCTVAMVTDYDCWHPDHDEVDVNMVIQTLMKNAANAQSMIKEIIKTFKEYSVEKDPANNCLDVAIITDPKLRTKKTIKKLENVAGRVLNKKK
;
A
#
# COMPACT_ATOMS: atom_id res chain seq x y z
N MET A 1 -0.58 14.11 1.16
CA MET A 1 -0.79 12.82 1.88
C MET A 1 -1.91 12.03 1.21
N THR A 2 -1.75 11.81 -0.07
CA THR A 2 -2.80 11.21 -0.93
C THR A 2 -2.88 9.69 -0.82
N ASN A 3 -1.83 9.03 -0.34
CA ASN A 3 -1.74 7.57 -0.24
C ASN A 3 -2.29 6.97 1.07
N MET A 4 -2.74 7.79 2.03
CA MET A 4 -3.25 7.27 3.31
C MET A 4 -4.58 6.52 3.21
N PRO A 5 -5.56 6.93 2.39
CA PRO A 5 -6.77 6.13 2.20
C PRO A 5 -6.46 4.73 1.66
N GLU A 6 -5.62 4.64 0.64
CA GLU A 6 -5.22 3.37 0.02
C GLU A 6 -4.43 2.48 0.99
N ALA A 7 -3.49 3.04 1.74
CA ALA A 7 -2.71 2.31 2.73
C ALA A 7 -3.60 1.71 3.84
N LYS A 8 -4.59 2.46 4.31
CA LYS A 8 -5.56 1.98 5.31
C LYS A 8 -6.46 0.88 4.75
N LEU A 9 -7.01 1.09 3.55
CA LEU A 9 -7.87 0.09 2.90
C LEU A 9 -7.10 -1.19 2.57
N ALA A 10 -5.86 -1.08 2.12
CA ALA A 10 -4.99 -2.24 1.92
C ALA A 10 -4.76 -3.00 3.23
N ARG A 11 -4.51 -2.30 4.34
CA ARG A 11 -4.36 -2.90 5.66
C ARG A 11 -5.63 -3.61 6.12
N GLU A 12 -6.80 -3.02 5.92
CA GLU A 12 -8.10 -3.62 6.22
C GLU A 12 -8.38 -4.87 5.37
N ALA A 13 -7.82 -4.94 4.18
CA ALA A 13 -7.94 -6.10 3.28
C ALA A 13 -6.81 -7.12 3.43
N GLU A 14 -5.91 -6.98 4.40
CA GLU A 14 -4.71 -7.80 4.58
C GLU A 14 -3.81 -7.82 3.34
N ILE A 15 -3.80 -6.72 2.58
CA ILE A 15 -2.96 -6.53 1.40
C ILE A 15 -1.70 -5.78 1.82
N ARG A 16 -0.55 -6.27 1.38
CA ARG A 16 0.72 -5.58 1.56
C ARG A 16 0.75 -4.33 0.70
N TYR A 17 1.18 -3.25 1.29
CA TYR A 17 1.20 -1.94 0.65
C TYR A 17 2.55 -1.28 0.83
N CYS A 18 3.11 -0.81 -0.27
CA CYS A 18 4.32 -0.01 -0.27
C CYS A 18 4.16 1.16 -1.24
N THR A 19 4.54 2.34 -0.80
CA THR A 19 4.50 3.54 -1.62
C THR A 19 5.87 3.81 -2.21
N VAL A 20 5.92 4.05 -3.52
CA VAL A 20 7.09 4.56 -4.20
C VAL A 20 6.84 6.02 -4.56
N ALA A 21 7.56 6.93 -3.90
CA ALA A 21 7.46 8.36 -4.14
C ALA A 21 8.36 8.78 -5.30
N MET A 22 7.79 9.43 -6.29
CA MET A 22 8.51 10.04 -7.40
C MET A 22 8.78 11.51 -7.08
N VAL A 23 9.89 11.76 -6.39
CA VAL A 23 10.30 13.10 -5.94
C VAL A 23 10.79 13.92 -7.13
N THR A 24 10.31 15.14 -7.28
CA THR A 24 10.64 16.04 -8.42
C THR A 24 11.64 17.13 -8.07
N ASP A 25 11.69 17.51 -6.81
CA ASP A 25 12.55 18.59 -6.30
C ASP A 25 12.87 18.39 -4.83
N TYR A 26 13.75 19.22 -4.30
CA TYR A 26 14.15 19.23 -2.89
C TYR A 26 13.41 20.27 -2.06
N ASP A 27 12.39 20.91 -2.64
CA ASP A 27 11.72 22.04 -2.01
C ASP A 27 12.73 23.17 -1.68
N CYS A 28 12.43 24.07 -0.77
CA CYS A 28 13.25 25.23 -0.44
C CYS A 28 14.38 24.98 0.59
N TRP A 29 14.60 23.72 1.01
CA TRP A 29 15.59 23.43 2.07
C TRP A 29 17.00 23.08 1.58
N HIS A 30 17.19 22.83 0.27
CA HIS A 30 18.50 22.45 -0.25
C HIS A 30 19.35 23.68 -0.55
N PRO A 31 20.55 23.81 0.05
CA PRO A 31 21.34 25.04 -0.03
C PRO A 31 21.95 25.32 -1.41
N ASP A 32 22.09 24.30 -2.26
CA ASP A 32 22.78 24.37 -3.56
C ASP A 32 21.81 24.42 -4.75
N HIS A 33 20.51 24.58 -4.52
CA HIS A 33 19.51 24.69 -5.57
C HIS A 33 18.84 26.05 -5.53
N ASP A 34 19.01 26.81 -6.61
CA ASP A 34 18.25 28.02 -6.93
C ASP A 34 16.77 27.68 -7.16
N GLU A 35 15.97 28.70 -7.46
CA GLU A 35 14.53 28.52 -7.72
C GLU A 35 14.21 27.34 -8.66
N VAL A 36 13.21 26.55 -8.29
CA VAL A 36 12.81 25.38 -9.06
C VAL A 36 12.30 25.77 -10.45
N ASP A 37 13.04 25.43 -11.50
CA ASP A 37 12.62 25.66 -12.88
C ASP A 37 11.67 24.55 -13.36
N VAL A 38 10.63 24.94 -14.10
CA VAL A 38 9.63 24.03 -14.66
C VAL A 38 10.27 22.96 -15.57
N ASN A 39 11.31 23.33 -16.34
CA ASN A 39 12.00 22.36 -17.19
C ASN A 39 12.72 21.29 -16.38
N MET A 40 13.34 21.68 -15.26
CA MET A 40 13.97 20.73 -14.33
C MET A 40 12.95 19.72 -13.77
N VAL A 41 11.78 20.20 -13.37
CA VAL A 41 10.69 19.35 -12.88
C VAL A 41 10.25 18.34 -13.95
N ILE A 42 10.04 18.81 -15.19
CA ILE A 42 9.63 17.94 -16.30
C ILE A 42 10.69 16.87 -16.61
N GLN A 43 11.97 17.24 -16.66
CA GLN A 43 13.06 16.28 -16.89
C GLN A 43 13.13 15.24 -15.76
N THR A 44 12.97 15.68 -14.52
CA THR A 44 12.96 14.78 -13.38
C THR A 44 11.75 13.83 -13.40
N LEU A 45 10.57 14.32 -13.78
CA LEU A 45 9.39 13.48 -13.98
C LEU A 45 9.61 12.40 -15.06
N MET A 46 10.20 12.78 -16.21
CA MET A 46 10.50 11.81 -17.26
C MET A 46 11.50 10.75 -16.82
N LYS A 47 12.54 11.15 -16.09
CA LYS A 47 13.52 10.23 -15.51
C LYS A 47 12.87 9.29 -14.48
N ASN A 48 12.02 9.83 -13.61
CA ASN A 48 11.29 9.07 -12.62
C ASN A 48 10.35 8.04 -13.28
N ALA A 49 9.66 8.42 -14.36
CA ALA A 49 8.80 7.51 -15.11
C ALA A 49 9.61 6.34 -15.71
N ALA A 50 10.77 6.60 -16.31
CA ALA A 50 11.65 5.57 -16.84
C ALA A 50 12.18 4.64 -15.72
N ASN A 51 12.58 5.22 -14.59
CA ASN A 51 13.03 4.46 -13.42
C ASN A 51 11.90 3.58 -12.85
N ALA A 52 10.68 4.10 -12.76
CA ALA A 52 9.52 3.34 -12.30
C ALA A 52 9.21 2.15 -13.21
N GLN A 53 9.27 2.34 -14.54
CA GLN A 53 9.08 1.25 -15.50
C GLN A 53 10.14 0.16 -15.34
N SER A 54 11.41 0.54 -15.15
CA SER A 54 12.51 -0.40 -14.94
C SER A 54 12.35 -1.16 -13.62
N MET A 55 11.99 -0.45 -12.55
CA MET A 55 11.70 -1.04 -11.24
C MET A 55 10.57 -2.07 -11.31
N ILE A 56 9.45 -1.75 -11.98
CA ILE A 56 8.32 -2.68 -12.13
C ILE A 56 8.75 -3.94 -12.88
N LYS A 57 9.52 -3.80 -13.97
CA LYS A 57 10.03 -4.95 -14.73
C LYS A 57 10.91 -5.85 -13.86
N GLU A 58 11.74 -5.27 -13.01
CA GLU A 58 12.62 -6.02 -12.12
C GLU A 58 11.83 -6.71 -10.99
N ILE A 59 10.89 -6.01 -10.36
CA ILE A 59 9.99 -6.59 -9.36
C ILE A 59 9.25 -7.82 -9.92
N ILE A 60 8.71 -7.73 -11.15
CA ILE A 60 8.00 -8.85 -11.76
C ILE A 60 8.91 -10.06 -11.95
N LYS A 61 10.17 -9.88 -12.35
CA LYS A 61 11.13 -10.97 -12.54
C LYS A 61 11.47 -11.67 -11.22
N THR A 62 11.69 -10.88 -10.15
CA THR A 62 12.17 -11.37 -8.86
C THR A 62 11.03 -11.72 -7.89
N PHE A 63 9.78 -11.42 -8.25
CA PHE A 63 8.63 -11.55 -7.36
C PHE A 63 8.46 -12.94 -6.72
N LYS A 64 8.80 -14.01 -7.46
CA LYS A 64 8.70 -15.40 -7.00
C LYS A 64 9.74 -15.77 -5.93
N GLU A 65 10.81 -14.98 -5.81
CA GLU A 65 11.90 -15.24 -4.86
C GLU A 65 11.58 -14.73 -3.44
N TYR A 66 10.55 -13.89 -3.31
CA TYR A 66 10.18 -13.30 -2.03
C TYR A 66 9.17 -14.18 -1.28
N SER A 67 9.62 -14.73 -0.14
CA SER A 67 8.71 -15.36 0.80
C SER A 67 7.92 -14.31 1.56
N VAL A 68 6.60 -14.44 1.48
CA VAL A 68 5.64 -13.51 2.10
C VAL A 68 4.88 -14.14 3.28
N GLU A 69 5.25 -15.36 3.66
CA GLU A 69 4.52 -16.16 4.66
C GLU A 69 4.51 -15.54 6.06
N LYS A 70 5.59 -14.85 6.43
CA LYS A 70 5.75 -14.24 7.77
C LYS A 70 5.43 -12.75 7.83
N ASP A 71 4.80 -12.20 6.80
CA ASP A 71 4.46 -10.77 6.79
C ASP A 71 3.33 -10.47 7.79
N PRO A 72 3.51 -9.50 8.70
CA PRO A 72 2.48 -9.10 9.67
C PRO A 72 1.16 -8.64 9.03
N ALA A 73 1.19 -8.18 7.77
CA ALA A 73 -0.02 -7.79 7.06
C ALA A 73 -0.97 -8.96 6.82
N ASN A 74 -0.46 -10.20 6.71
CA ASN A 74 -1.26 -11.39 6.43
C ASN A 74 -2.32 -11.69 7.50
N ASN A 75 -2.09 -11.26 8.73
CA ASN A 75 -2.91 -11.61 9.89
C ASN A 75 -3.29 -10.41 10.74
N CYS A 76 -3.23 -9.21 10.18
CA CYS A 76 -3.48 -7.98 10.94
C CYS A 76 -4.94 -7.86 11.45
N LEU A 77 -5.89 -8.56 10.84
CA LEU A 77 -7.29 -8.60 11.27
C LEU A 77 -7.57 -9.58 12.41
N ASP A 78 -6.63 -10.46 12.77
CA ASP A 78 -6.88 -11.48 13.82
C ASP A 78 -7.27 -10.86 15.17
N VAL A 79 -6.73 -9.69 15.47
CA VAL A 79 -6.99 -8.94 16.73
C VAL A 79 -7.79 -7.66 16.52
N ALA A 80 -8.10 -7.30 15.28
CA ALA A 80 -8.74 -6.02 14.95
C ALA A 80 -10.26 -6.02 15.15
N ILE A 81 -10.92 -7.18 15.01
CA ILE A 81 -12.38 -7.29 15.10
C ILE A 81 -12.78 -7.79 16.48
N ILE A 82 -13.07 -6.85 17.38
CA ILE A 82 -13.43 -7.11 18.79
C ILE A 82 -14.91 -7.45 19.01
N THR A 83 -15.76 -7.24 18.00
CA THR A 83 -17.20 -7.53 18.10
C THR A 83 -17.45 -9.04 18.32
N ASP A 84 -18.22 -9.39 19.36
CA ASP A 84 -18.60 -10.77 19.63
C ASP A 84 -19.23 -11.40 18.37
N PRO A 85 -18.79 -12.60 17.96
CA PRO A 85 -19.37 -13.30 16.82
C PRO A 85 -20.89 -13.46 16.87
N LYS A 86 -21.48 -13.60 18.05
CA LYS A 86 -22.94 -13.71 18.24
C LYS A 86 -23.71 -12.45 17.87
N LEU A 87 -23.04 -11.29 17.91
CA LEU A 87 -23.63 -9.97 17.60
C LEU A 87 -23.45 -9.60 16.11
N ARG A 88 -22.70 -10.40 15.35
CA ARG A 88 -22.44 -10.11 13.92
C ARG A 88 -23.64 -10.53 13.09
N THR A 89 -24.28 -9.58 12.42
CA THR A 89 -25.44 -9.91 11.56
C THR A 89 -25.00 -10.61 10.28
N LYS A 90 -25.83 -11.53 9.78
CA LYS A 90 -25.57 -12.20 8.48
C LYS A 90 -25.39 -11.22 7.33
N LYS A 91 -26.14 -10.09 7.35
CA LYS A 91 -26.04 -9.02 6.35
C LYS A 91 -24.65 -8.38 6.36
N THR A 92 -24.11 -8.07 7.55
CA THR A 92 -22.78 -7.48 7.70
C THR A 92 -21.68 -8.44 7.28
N ILE A 93 -21.76 -9.71 7.69
CA ILE A 93 -20.82 -10.76 7.30
C ILE A 93 -20.76 -10.86 5.77
N LYS A 94 -21.92 -10.99 5.10
CA LYS A 94 -21.99 -11.07 3.64
C LYS A 94 -21.42 -9.84 2.94
N LYS A 95 -21.66 -8.63 3.48
CA LYS A 95 -21.12 -7.39 2.93
C LYS A 95 -19.60 -7.32 2.97
N LEU A 96 -18.99 -7.86 4.05
CA LEU A 96 -17.55 -7.79 4.31
C LEU A 96 -16.80 -9.07 3.93
N GLU A 97 -17.48 -10.05 3.35
CA GLU A 97 -16.93 -11.38 3.09
C GLU A 97 -15.65 -11.35 2.25
N ASN A 98 -15.64 -10.54 1.20
CA ASN A 98 -14.49 -10.44 0.29
C ASN A 98 -13.26 -9.79 0.93
N VAL A 99 -13.44 -8.97 1.97
CA VAL A 99 -12.36 -8.22 2.62
C VAL A 99 -11.92 -8.89 3.93
N ALA A 100 -12.87 -9.27 4.77
CA ALA A 100 -12.62 -9.74 6.13
C ALA A 100 -13.18 -11.17 6.40
N GLY A 101 -13.61 -11.88 5.35
CA GLY A 101 -14.23 -13.21 5.48
C GLY A 101 -13.37 -14.23 6.23
N ARG A 102 -12.04 -14.16 6.07
CA ARG A 102 -11.08 -15.01 6.79
C ARG A 102 -11.28 -14.96 8.31
N VAL A 103 -11.55 -13.79 8.85
CA VAL A 103 -11.70 -13.57 10.31
C VAL A 103 -13.15 -13.64 10.75
N LEU A 104 -14.09 -13.12 9.93
CA LEU A 104 -15.51 -13.08 10.27
C LEU A 104 -16.16 -14.46 10.29
N ASN A 105 -15.68 -15.40 9.46
CA ASN A 105 -16.20 -16.75 9.35
C ASN A 105 -15.52 -17.77 10.30
N LYS A 106 -14.47 -17.37 11.04
CA LYS A 106 -13.90 -18.22 12.09
C LYS A 106 -14.95 -18.46 13.18
N LYS A 107 -15.46 -19.69 13.27
CA LYS A 107 -16.17 -20.15 14.45
C LYS A 107 -15.15 -20.29 15.59
N LYS A 108 -15.40 -19.68 16.74
CA LYS A 108 -14.68 -20.01 17.97
C LYS A 108 -15.02 -21.42 18.42
#